data_597046b307f31cdf97412396cfabf26f
#
_entry.id   597046b307f31cdf97412396cfabf26f
#
_cell.length_a   1.000
_cell.length_b   1.000
_cell.length_c   1.000
_cell.angle_alpha   90.00
_cell.angle_beta   90.00
_cell.angle_gamma   90.00
#
_symmetry.space_group_name_H-M   'P 1'
#
loop_
_entity.id
_entity.type
_entity.pdbx_description
1 polymer ?
#
loop_
_entity_poly.entity_id
_entity_poly.type
_entity_poly.pdbx_seq_one_letter_code
_entity_poly.pdbx_strand_id
1 'polypeptide(L)'
;MDASSISPDHAVTVEPLLAERIEVLRGPATLLYGGGAIGGVVNVVDKKIPTAVPEKGIEAEAELRGATGTKERAGAVGITAGEGQFAVRVEGMKRRTSDYDVPDWPGGKLEGSYSESTQGSVGMSWITPRGYVGLAFTHLESKYGLPGHNHEYEGCHPHGTHLHCGGHDHDHEEEGHDHDHEHEHGGVPYVKLRSNRLDLRAEYQDPFAGFEKIRVRGGLTDYQHDEIEGGQVGTRFKNKGYDLRVELQHKPIAGWRGVVGVQNAYSDFRAEGEEAFLPRSKTRSNGLFVLEEYQLNDWRFEVGARQDWQRISPSGGASRSSLSGTSLSAAAIWDFAPQYSVALSLSRSQRLPNAQELYADGVHLATNTYELGNADLGRETSHNIDLTLRKHSGDTTFSASVFHNRVKNYIYANTLDRYEDFRLIEYTQRDAEFTGVEGELRHQFTPVFSAAVFGDYVRGKLTGGDGNLPRIPAARAGVRGNVTWQQWSGGVEYARVFSQKDIASYEDSTPGYNQVNAVVAYRGRYGATGYEVYLRGTNLLNKLAYNHASFISSVAPLPGRSVLLGVRMTY
;
A
#
# COMPACT_ATOMS: atom_id res chain seq x y z
N MET A 1 7.15 -9.51 4.71
CA MET A 1 7.58 -8.55 5.73
C MET A 1 8.75 -7.77 5.15
N ASP A 2 8.52 -6.53 4.84
CA ASP A 2 9.53 -5.56 4.45
C ASP A 2 9.57 -4.43 5.49
N ALA A 3 10.19 -3.31 5.21
CA ALA A 3 10.22 -2.15 6.10
C ALA A 3 9.14 -1.11 5.75
N SER A 4 8.27 -1.34 4.77
CA SER A 4 7.28 -0.36 4.31
C SER A 4 6.23 0.03 5.35
N SER A 5 6.04 -0.79 6.38
CA SER A 5 5.18 -0.44 7.52
C SER A 5 5.86 0.44 8.57
N ILE A 6 7.14 0.70 8.43
CA ILE A 6 7.94 1.48 9.39
C ILE A 6 8.08 2.92 8.90
N SER A 7 8.15 3.15 7.58
CA SER A 7 8.19 4.49 7.03
C SER A 7 7.56 4.56 5.63
N PRO A 8 6.93 5.70 5.28
CA PRO A 8 6.27 5.88 3.98
C PRO A 8 7.22 5.96 2.77
N ASP A 9 8.48 6.25 2.95
CA ASP A 9 9.54 6.29 1.92
C ASP A 9 10.07 4.88 1.60
N HIS A 10 9.89 3.92 2.51
CA HIS A 10 10.33 2.54 2.29
C HIS A 10 9.42 1.84 1.29
N ALA A 11 9.95 1.52 0.12
CA ALA A 11 9.19 0.90 -0.95
C ALA A 11 8.61 -0.47 -0.56
N VAL A 12 7.35 -0.70 -0.95
CA VAL A 12 6.74 -2.04 -0.84
C VAL A 12 7.45 -3.01 -1.78
N THR A 13 7.76 -4.21 -1.28
CA THR A 13 8.43 -5.27 -2.05
C THR A 13 7.47 -6.06 -2.95
N VAL A 14 6.54 -5.36 -3.58
CA VAL A 14 5.55 -5.92 -4.50
C VAL A 14 5.68 -5.25 -5.86
N GLU A 15 5.84 -6.05 -6.91
CA GLU A 15 5.93 -5.53 -8.27
C GLU A 15 4.61 -5.75 -9.02
N PRO A 16 3.89 -4.67 -9.37
CA PRO A 16 2.57 -4.77 -10.01
C PRO A 16 2.56 -5.49 -11.37
N LEU A 17 3.69 -5.52 -12.09
CA LEU A 17 3.80 -6.23 -13.38
C LEU A 17 3.64 -7.75 -13.25
N LEU A 18 3.93 -8.32 -12.08
CA LEU A 18 3.80 -9.75 -11.79
C LEU A 18 2.54 -10.06 -10.98
N ALA A 19 1.75 -9.05 -10.64
CA ALA A 19 0.48 -9.26 -9.96
C ALA A 19 -0.58 -9.81 -10.93
N GLU A 20 -1.31 -10.83 -10.51
CA GLU A 20 -2.50 -11.30 -11.22
C GLU A 20 -3.65 -10.30 -11.07
N ARG A 21 -3.87 -9.85 -9.84
CA ARG A 21 -4.85 -8.82 -9.48
C ARG A 21 -4.54 -8.15 -8.14
N ILE A 22 -5.10 -6.98 -7.97
CA ILE A 22 -5.05 -6.23 -6.71
C ILE A 22 -6.48 -6.08 -6.20
N GLU A 23 -6.72 -6.51 -4.97
CA GLU A 23 -8.02 -6.50 -4.31
C GLU A 23 -8.02 -5.47 -3.19
N VAL A 24 -9.06 -4.65 -3.10
CA VAL A 24 -9.28 -3.75 -1.97
C VAL A 24 -10.45 -4.29 -1.15
N LEU A 25 -10.14 -4.70 0.08
CA LEU A 25 -11.10 -5.32 0.99
C LEU A 25 -11.55 -4.32 2.04
N ARG A 26 -12.85 -4.29 2.32
CA ARG A 26 -13.50 -3.48 3.36
C ARG A 26 -14.50 -4.34 4.15
N GLY A 27 -14.92 -3.84 5.30
CA GLY A 27 -15.92 -4.51 6.13
C GLY A 27 -15.36 -5.71 6.92
N PRO A 28 -16.24 -6.66 7.35
CA PRO A 28 -15.88 -7.73 8.30
C PRO A 28 -14.69 -8.60 7.87
N ALA A 29 -14.53 -8.86 6.58
CA ALA A 29 -13.45 -9.68 6.04
C ALA A 29 -12.04 -9.10 6.30
N THR A 30 -11.91 -7.81 6.61
CA THR A 30 -10.61 -7.19 6.93
C THR A 30 -10.00 -7.74 8.21
N LEU A 31 -10.81 -8.21 9.16
CA LEU A 31 -10.35 -8.84 10.40
C LEU A 31 -9.46 -10.06 10.13
N LEU A 32 -9.65 -10.73 9.02
CA LEU A 32 -8.80 -11.86 8.61
C LEU A 32 -7.34 -11.41 8.44
N TYR A 33 -7.03 -10.16 8.14
CA TYR A 33 -5.69 -9.68 7.75
C TYR A 33 -4.93 -8.99 8.88
N GLY A 34 -5.51 -8.87 10.08
CA GLY A 34 -4.84 -8.34 11.26
C GLY A 34 -5.52 -7.13 11.88
N GLY A 35 -5.20 -6.83 13.14
CA GLY A 35 -5.71 -5.67 13.87
C GLY A 35 -5.33 -4.32 13.24
N GLY A 36 -4.27 -4.25 12.45
CA GLY A 36 -3.87 -3.04 11.70
C GLY A 36 -4.80 -2.67 10.53
N ALA A 37 -5.73 -3.54 10.15
CA ALA A 37 -6.63 -3.35 9.01
C ALA A 37 -7.89 -2.50 9.32
N ILE A 38 -7.74 -1.44 10.14
CA ILE A 38 -8.85 -0.56 10.56
C ILE A 38 -9.51 0.14 9.37
N GLY A 39 -8.71 0.61 8.40
CA GLY A 39 -9.20 1.34 7.23
C GLY A 39 -9.52 0.46 6.01
N GLY A 40 -9.10 -0.79 6.03
CA GLY A 40 -9.20 -1.72 4.90
C GLY A 40 -7.91 -2.47 4.63
N VAL A 41 -7.92 -3.29 3.59
CA VAL A 41 -6.78 -4.11 3.17
C VAL A 41 -6.59 -4.03 1.66
N VAL A 42 -5.36 -3.83 1.22
CA VAL A 42 -4.97 -4.02 -0.18
C VAL A 42 -4.26 -5.37 -0.28
N ASN A 43 -4.88 -6.32 -0.96
CA ASN A 43 -4.36 -7.66 -1.16
C ASN A 43 -3.84 -7.83 -2.60
N VAL A 44 -2.57 -8.17 -2.75
CA VAL A 44 -1.95 -8.43 -4.06
C VAL A 44 -1.87 -9.94 -4.26
N VAL A 45 -2.54 -10.42 -5.29
CA VAL A 45 -2.55 -11.84 -5.66
C VAL A 45 -1.56 -12.06 -6.78
N ASP A 46 -0.68 -13.01 -6.62
CA ASP A 46 0.33 -13.42 -7.59
C ASP A 46 0.16 -14.90 -8.00
N LYS A 47 0.82 -15.28 -9.09
CA LYS A 47 0.79 -16.64 -9.64
C LYS A 47 2.04 -17.46 -9.34
N LYS A 48 2.99 -16.96 -8.56
CA LYS A 48 4.32 -17.60 -8.36
C LYS A 48 4.27 -19.03 -7.83
N ILE A 49 3.21 -19.40 -7.09
CA ILE A 49 2.94 -20.78 -6.67
C ILE A 49 1.76 -21.32 -7.51
N PRO A 50 1.98 -22.24 -8.45
CA PRO A 50 0.92 -22.84 -9.24
C PRO A 50 -0.11 -23.56 -8.36
N THR A 51 -1.40 -23.37 -8.66
CA THR A 51 -2.50 -24.04 -7.96
C THR A 51 -3.17 -25.12 -8.81
N ALA A 52 -2.82 -25.18 -10.10
CA ALA A 52 -3.28 -26.18 -11.05
C ALA A 52 -2.15 -26.53 -12.03
N VAL A 53 -2.20 -27.71 -12.60
CA VAL A 53 -1.36 -28.12 -13.73
C VAL A 53 -1.96 -27.49 -15.00
N PRO A 54 -1.17 -26.82 -15.86
CA PRO A 54 -1.67 -26.27 -17.12
C PRO A 54 -2.31 -27.36 -18.00
N GLU A 55 -3.49 -27.08 -18.56
CA GLU A 55 -4.22 -28.06 -19.38
C GLU A 55 -3.43 -28.57 -20.58
N LYS A 56 -2.61 -27.71 -21.17
CA LYS A 56 -1.73 -28.06 -22.31
C LYS A 56 -0.29 -28.39 -21.90
N GLY A 57 -0.05 -28.63 -20.62
CA GLY A 57 1.27 -28.86 -20.05
C GLY A 57 2.14 -27.61 -19.89
N ILE A 58 1.81 -26.49 -20.58
CA ILE A 58 2.53 -25.23 -20.48
C ILE A 58 1.59 -24.03 -20.69
N GLU A 59 1.81 -22.97 -19.91
CA GLU A 59 1.23 -21.65 -20.05
C GLU A 59 2.35 -20.60 -19.97
N ALA A 60 2.27 -19.56 -20.77
CA ALA A 60 3.25 -18.49 -20.77
C ALA A 60 2.56 -17.12 -20.90
N GLU A 61 3.13 -16.12 -20.24
CA GLU A 61 2.72 -14.74 -20.37
C GLU A 61 3.95 -13.84 -20.45
N ALA A 62 3.88 -12.79 -21.25
CA ALA A 62 4.91 -11.79 -21.36
C ALA A 62 4.30 -10.40 -21.54
N GLU A 63 4.96 -9.39 -21.01
CA GLU A 63 4.59 -7.99 -21.20
C GLU A 63 5.85 -7.16 -21.45
N LEU A 64 5.79 -6.29 -22.46
CA LEU A 64 6.79 -5.27 -22.73
C LEU A 64 6.09 -3.92 -22.78
N ARG A 65 6.66 -2.90 -22.13
CA ARG A 65 6.10 -1.56 -22.17
C ARG A 65 7.15 -0.46 -22.04
N GLY A 66 6.81 0.70 -22.58
CA GLY A 66 7.61 1.91 -22.46
C GLY A 66 6.75 3.13 -22.30
N ALA A 67 7.23 4.15 -21.57
CA ALA A 67 6.51 5.38 -21.33
C ALA A 67 7.39 6.62 -21.54
N THR A 68 6.78 7.75 -21.93
CA THR A 68 7.51 8.99 -22.23
C THR A 68 7.86 9.79 -21.00
N GLY A 69 6.91 10.10 -20.11
CA GLY A 69 7.08 11.03 -18.98
C GLY A 69 8.11 10.59 -17.95
N THR A 70 8.21 9.28 -17.71
CA THR A 70 9.20 8.66 -16.83
C THR A 70 10.35 8.01 -17.60
N LYS A 71 10.32 8.04 -18.94
CA LYS A 71 11.22 7.26 -19.83
C LYS A 71 11.28 5.77 -19.44
N GLU A 72 10.14 5.23 -18.97
CA GLU A 72 10.05 3.84 -18.53
C GLU A 72 10.37 2.87 -19.65
N ARG A 73 11.11 1.82 -19.29
CA ARG A 73 11.29 0.60 -20.07
C ARG A 73 11.08 -0.57 -19.11
N ALA A 74 10.11 -1.41 -19.42
CA ALA A 74 9.79 -2.54 -18.55
C ALA A 74 9.45 -3.78 -19.38
N GLY A 75 9.84 -4.94 -18.85
CA GLY A 75 9.49 -6.23 -19.36
C GLY A 75 9.26 -7.22 -18.25
N ALA A 76 8.28 -8.10 -18.42
CA ALA A 76 7.97 -9.19 -17.53
C ALA A 76 7.66 -10.46 -18.34
N VAL A 77 8.03 -11.62 -17.80
CA VAL A 77 7.73 -12.93 -18.36
C VAL A 77 7.40 -13.91 -17.25
N GLY A 78 6.41 -14.76 -17.46
CA GLY A 78 6.06 -15.86 -16.58
C GLY A 78 5.74 -17.10 -17.38
N ILE A 79 6.29 -18.25 -16.99
CA ILE A 79 6.07 -19.54 -17.61
C ILE A 79 5.71 -20.54 -16.52
N THR A 80 4.58 -21.23 -16.70
CA THR A 80 4.17 -22.36 -15.88
C THR A 80 4.18 -23.61 -16.72
N ALA A 81 4.91 -24.62 -16.31
CA ALA A 81 4.93 -25.94 -16.93
C ALA A 81 4.53 -27.01 -15.90
N GLY A 82 3.84 -28.06 -16.35
CA GLY A 82 3.44 -29.10 -15.43
C GLY A 82 3.01 -30.38 -16.13
N GLU A 83 3.17 -31.50 -15.42
CA GLU A 83 2.77 -32.82 -15.84
C GLU A 83 2.37 -33.66 -14.63
N GLY A 84 1.35 -34.50 -14.81
CA GLY A 84 0.81 -35.35 -13.73
C GLY A 84 0.29 -34.52 -12.56
N GLN A 85 0.99 -34.55 -11.45
CA GLN A 85 0.64 -33.84 -10.23
C GLN A 85 1.59 -32.68 -9.88
N PHE A 86 2.54 -32.38 -10.74
CA PHE A 86 3.55 -31.36 -10.49
C PHE A 86 3.45 -30.20 -11.46
N ALA A 87 3.63 -29.01 -10.94
CA ALA A 87 3.76 -27.80 -11.73
C ALA A 87 4.90 -26.94 -11.19
N VAL A 88 5.62 -26.31 -12.12
CA VAL A 88 6.70 -25.36 -11.82
C VAL A 88 6.41 -24.05 -12.56
N ARG A 89 6.59 -22.93 -11.88
CA ARG A 89 6.53 -21.59 -12.49
C ARG A 89 7.86 -20.87 -12.31
N VAL A 90 8.31 -20.26 -13.38
CA VAL A 90 9.43 -19.32 -13.39
C VAL A 90 8.91 -17.99 -13.90
N GLU A 91 9.24 -16.93 -13.21
CA GLU A 91 8.88 -15.58 -13.65
C GLU A 91 10.01 -14.59 -13.36
N GLY A 92 10.07 -13.57 -14.18
CA GLY A 92 11.05 -12.51 -14.04
C GLY A 92 10.56 -11.20 -14.63
N MET A 93 11.05 -10.10 -14.08
CA MET A 93 10.79 -8.78 -14.61
C MET A 93 11.98 -7.86 -14.41
N LYS A 94 12.10 -6.89 -15.31
CA LYS A 94 12.98 -5.74 -15.16
C LYS A 94 12.23 -4.48 -15.56
N ARG A 95 12.36 -3.44 -14.73
CA ARG A 95 11.80 -2.12 -14.96
C ARG A 95 12.85 -1.07 -14.65
N ARG A 96 12.92 -0.04 -15.49
CA ARG A 96 13.76 1.14 -15.27
C ARG A 96 12.99 2.39 -15.66
N THR A 97 13.05 3.40 -14.80
CA THR A 97 12.55 4.74 -15.05
C THR A 97 13.68 5.76 -14.85
N SER A 98 13.57 6.91 -15.49
CA SER A 98 14.35 8.11 -15.19
C SER A 98 13.50 9.05 -14.33
N ASP A 99 14.09 10.15 -13.89
CA ASP A 99 13.36 11.24 -13.26
C ASP A 99 12.21 11.70 -14.15
N TYR A 100 11.03 11.83 -13.55
CA TYR A 100 9.83 12.16 -14.30
C TYR A 100 9.68 13.65 -14.53
N ASP A 101 9.07 13.97 -15.68
CA ASP A 101 8.77 15.34 -16.06
C ASP A 101 7.63 15.91 -15.18
N VAL A 102 7.78 17.14 -14.72
CA VAL A 102 6.80 17.88 -13.92
C VAL A 102 6.54 19.24 -14.57
N PRO A 103 5.28 19.55 -14.95
CA PRO A 103 4.96 20.86 -15.53
C PRO A 103 5.09 21.97 -14.49
N ASP A 104 5.51 23.14 -14.94
CA ASP A 104 5.63 24.35 -14.12
C ASP A 104 6.51 24.18 -12.86
N TRP A 105 7.46 23.24 -12.90
CA TRP A 105 8.40 22.93 -11.83
C TRP A 105 9.81 23.38 -12.16
N PRO A 106 10.63 23.82 -11.20
CA PRO A 106 12.03 24.18 -11.43
C PRO A 106 12.78 23.03 -12.11
N GLY A 107 13.49 23.32 -13.20
CA GLY A 107 14.19 22.30 -13.99
C GLY A 107 13.29 21.38 -14.82
N GLY A 108 11.95 21.47 -14.71
CA GLY A 108 10.97 20.69 -15.49
C GLY A 108 10.90 19.21 -15.14
N LYS A 109 11.63 18.77 -14.10
CA LYS A 109 11.69 17.37 -13.62
C LYS A 109 11.80 17.33 -12.11
N LEU A 110 11.38 16.22 -11.51
CA LEU A 110 11.66 15.92 -10.11
C LEU A 110 12.94 15.07 -10.02
N GLU A 111 14.02 15.68 -9.57
CA GLU A 111 15.29 14.99 -9.34
C GLU A 111 15.14 13.93 -8.24
N GLY A 112 15.78 12.77 -8.42
CA GLY A 112 15.68 11.65 -7.47
C GLY A 112 14.39 10.83 -7.60
N SER A 113 13.56 11.06 -8.59
CA SER A 113 12.33 10.28 -8.80
C SER A 113 12.50 9.05 -9.70
N TYR A 114 13.72 8.74 -10.10
CA TYR A 114 14.05 7.55 -10.90
C TYR A 114 13.93 6.24 -10.09
N SER A 115 13.71 5.13 -10.78
CA SER A 115 13.74 3.80 -10.17
C SER A 115 14.22 2.72 -11.13
N GLU A 116 14.85 1.69 -10.59
CA GLU A 116 15.21 0.47 -11.30
C GLU A 116 14.85 -0.73 -10.41
N SER A 117 14.12 -1.71 -10.95
CA SER A 117 13.74 -2.93 -10.24
C SER A 117 14.00 -4.14 -11.10
N THR A 118 14.54 -5.19 -10.50
CA THR A 118 14.71 -6.51 -11.09
C THR A 118 14.18 -7.54 -10.10
N GLN A 119 13.25 -8.39 -10.55
CA GLN A 119 12.70 -9.47 -9.73
C GLN A 119 12.72 -10.77 -10.51
N GLY A 120 13.06 -11.85 -9.82
CA GLY A 120 12.92 -13.20 -10.31
C GLY A 120 12.28 -14.10 -9.26
N SER A 121 11.44 -15.04 -9.68
CA SER A 121 10.92 -16.06 -8.79
C SER A 121 10.83 -17.43 -9.45
N VAL A 122 10.97 -18.46 -8.62
CA VAL A 122 10.75 -19.86 -8.98
C VAL A 122 9.81 -20.46 -7.97
N GLY A 123 8.71 -21.02 -8.44
CA GLY A 123 7.73 -21.71 -7.62
C GLY A 123 7.47 -23.12 -8.13
N MET A 124 7.13 -24.02 -7.21
CA MET A 124 6.77 -25.39 -7.52
C MET A 124 5.61 -25.84 -6.63
N SER A 125 4.78 -26.72 -7.16
CA SER A 125 3.63 -27.26 -6.43
C SER A 125 3.43 -28.73 -6.73
N TRP A 126 3.04 -29.45 -5.69
CA TRP A 126 2.41 -30.75 -5.79
C TRP A 126 0.89 -30.58 -5.70
N ILE A 127 0.19 -31.01 -6.72
CA ILE A 127 -1.23 -30.76 -6.95
C ILE A 127 -1.96 -32.11 -6.98
N THR A 128 -3.02 -32.21 -6.22
CA THR A 128 -3.86 -33.40 -6.12
C THR A 128 -5.32 -33.04 -6.38
N PRO A 129 -6.23 -34.00 -6.62
CA PRO A 129 -7.66 -33.70 -6.77
C PRO A 129 -8.29 -33.02 -5.54
N ARG A 130 -7.65 -33.10 -4.36
CA ARG A 130 -8.16 -32.51 -3.11
C ARG A 130 -7.44 -31.24 -2.69
N GLY A 131 -6.46 -30.78 -3.45
CA GLY A 131 -5.76 -29.54 -3.13
C GLY A 131 -4.31 -29.54 -3.59
N TYR A 132 -3.54 -28.61 -3.07
CA TYR A 132 -2.13 -28.44 -3.43
C TYR A 132 -1.28 -28.02 -2.23
N VAL A 133 0.01 -28.25 -2.35
CA VAL A 133 1.05 -27.62 -1.53
C VAL A 133 2.16 -27.12 -2.45
N GLY A 134 2.58 -25.89 -2.25
CA GLY A 134 3.61 -25.27 -3.08
C GLY A 134 4.50 -24.33 -2.32
N LEU A 135 5.70 -24.16 -2.84
CA LEU A 135 6.74 -23.26 -2.37
C LEU A 135 7.19 -22.35 -3.50
N ALA A 136 7.55 -21.12 -3.18
CA ALA A 136 8.20 -20.23 -4.13
C ALA A 136 9.30 -19.42 -3.47
N PHE A 137 10.43 -19.28 -4.17
CA PHE A 137 11.49 -18.36 -3.81
C PHE A 137 11.44 -17.15 -4.72
N THR A 138 11.54 -15.95 -4.14
CA THR A 138 11.58 -14.67 -4.86
C THR A 138 12.81 -13.88 -4.43
N HIS A 139 13.53 -13.35 -5.42
CA HIS A 139 14.61 -12.40 -5.24
C HIS A 139 14.24 -11.08 -5.91
N LEU A 140 14.32 -9.98 -5.17
CA LEU A 140 14.06 -8.62 -5.64
C LEU A 140 15.27 -7.74 -5.34
N GLU A 141 15.73 -7.03 -6.35
CA GLU A 141 16.65 -5.90 -6.23
C GLU A 141 15.95 -4.63 -6.75
N SER A 142 16.04 -3.55 -6.01
CA SER A 142 15.50 -2.25 -6.41
C SER A 142 16.48 -1.14 -6.06
N LYS A 143 16.56 -0.15 -6.96
CA LYS A 143 17.28 1.11 -6.74
C LYS A 143 16.33 2.25 -7.06
N TYR A 144 16.18 3.20 -6.14
CA TYR A 144 15.36 4.40 -6.37
C TYR A 144 15.94 5.61 -5.65
N GLY A 145 15.73 6.79 -6.21
CA GLY A 145 16.17 8.03 -5.60
C GLY A 145 15.21 8.51 -4.52
N LEU A 146 15.68 9.43 -3.68
CA LEU A 146 14.95 10.08 -2.60
C LEU A 146 14.71 11.55 -2.97
N PRO A 147 13.59 11.88 -3.63
CA PRO A 147 13.31 13.27 -4.02
C PRO A 147 12.99 14.12 -2.79
N GLY A 148 13.43 15.39 -2.82
CA GLY A 148 13.17 16.35 -1.73
C GLY A 148 14.09 16.24 -0.51
N HIS A 149 15.07 15.36 -0.55
CA HIS A 149 16.11 15.26 0.46
C HIS A 149 16.99 16.53 0.44
N ASN A 150 17.22 17.13 1.61
CA ASN A 150 18.10 18.29 1.78
C ASN A 150 19.05 18.09 2.95
N HIS A 151 20.36 18.13 2.68
CA HIS A 151 21.44 17.96 3.67
C HIS A 151 21.48 19.04 4.75
N GLU A 152 20.93 20.22 4.48
CA GLU A 152 20.87 21.29 5.46
C GLU A 152 20.12 20.91 6.73
N TYR A 153 19.29 19.84 6.66
CA TYR A 153 18.49 19.34 7.77
C TYR A 153 19.20 18.31 8.67
N GLU A 154 20.39 17.79 8.28
CA GLU A 154 21.15 16.83 9.08
C GLU A 154 21.52 17.37 10.46
N GLY A 155 21.82 18.66 10.56
CA GLY A 155 22.13 19.34 11.81
C GLY A 155 20.90 19.73 12.65
N CYS A 156 19.69 19.46 12.17
CA CYS A 156 18.48 19.80 12.91
C CYS A 156 18.28 18.89 14.12
N HIS A 157 17.99 19.48 15.27
CA HIS A 157 17.73 18.74 16.50
C HIS A 157 16.66 19.44 17.36
N PRO A 158 15.90 18.67 18.17
CA PRO A 158 14.87 19.25 19.01
C PRO A 158 15.41 19.85 20.30
N HIS A 159 14.84 20.97 20.71
CA HIS A 159 14.91 21.52 22.05
C HIS A 159 13.49 21.61 22.63
N GLY A 160 13.06 20.57 23.33
CA GLY A 160 11.68 20.41 23.77
C GLY A 160 10.74 20.28 22.57
N THR A 161 9.81 21.22 22.41
CA THR A 161 8.86 21.27 21.29
C THR A 161 9.32 22.13 20.12
N HIS A 162 10.55 22.65 20.15
CA HIS A 162 11.09 23.54 19.12
C HIS A 162 12.22 22.87 18.37
N LEU A 163 12.33 23.17 17.09
CA LEU A 163 13.34 22.68 16.17
C LEU A 163 14.48 23.72 16.03
N HIS A 164 15.69 23.29 16.24
CA HIS A 164 16.88 24.08 15.96
C HIS A 164 17.58 23.51 14.73
N CYS A 165 17.62 24.32 13.66
CA CYS A 165 18.32 24.03 12.42
C CYS A 165 19.29 25.19 12.17
N GLY A 166 20.51 25.11 12.65
CA GLY A 166 21.52 26.16 12.43
C GLY A 166 22.89 25.52 12.31
N GLY A 167 23.66 25.92 11.32
CA GLY A 167 25.09 25.68 11.31
C GLY A 167 25.71 26.30 12.56
N HIS A 168 26.70 25.65 13.14
CA HIS A 168 27.50 26.24 14.21
C HIS A 168 28.11 27.53 13.69
N ASP A 169 27.54 28.68 14.05
CA ASP A 169 28.27 29.93 14.01
C ASP A 169 29.43 29.80 15.00
N HIS A 170 30.55 29.30 14.51
CA HIS A 170 31.81 29.50 15.19
C HIS A 170 32.15 30.97 14.99
N ASP A 171 31.91 31.79 16.02
CA ASP A 171 32.62 33.04 16.23
C ASP A 171 34.13 32.73 16.29
N HIS A 172 34.75 32.69 15.15
CA HIS A 172 36.19 32.80 15.00
C HIS A 172 36.52 34.12 14.35
N GLU A 173 37.15 34.97 15.16
CA GLU A 173 37.82 36.18 14.72
C GLU A 173 38.69 35.90 13.47
N GLU A 174 38.67 36.86 12.56
CA GLU A 174 39.34 36.90 11.27
C GLU A 174 40.81 36.47 11.36
N GLU A 175 41.21 35.37 10.74
CA GLU A 175 42.46 35.30 10.01
C GLU A 175 42.20 34.64 8.66
N GLY A 176 42.40 35.47 7.59
CA GLY A 176 42.11 35.09 6.22
C GLY A 176 42.96 33.91 5.74
N HIS A 177 42.26 32.83 5.41
CA HIS A 177 42.70 31.84 4.43
C HIS A 177 41.53 31.54 3.52
N ASP A 178 41.62 32.06 2.27
CA ASP A 178 40.83 31.59 1.15
C ASP A 178 41.07 30.10 0.94
N HIS A 179 40.20 29.25 1.48
CA HIS A 179 40.01 27.88 1.02
C HIS A 179 38.65 27.86 0.34
N ASP A 180 38.66 27.95 -0.99
CA ASP A 180 37.58 27.51 -1.85
C ASP A 180 37.38 26.00 -1.55
N HIS A 181 36.58 25.66 -0.56
CA HIS A 181 35.95 24.38 -0.47
C HIS A 181 34.79 24.40 -1.48
N GLU A 182 35.08 23.99 -2.72
CA GLU A 182 34.05 23.46 -3.59
C GLU A 182 33.40 22.31 -2.82
N HIS A 183 32.29 22.58 -2.14
CA HIS A 183 31.38 21.51 -1.73
C HIS A 183 30.91 20.86 -3.03
N GLU A 184 31.54 19.75 -3.41
CA GLU A 184 30.94 18.83 -4.37
C GLU A 184 29.56 18.54 -3.82
N HIS A 185 28.53 19.10 -4.45
CA HIS A 185 27.15 18.76 -4.20
C HIS A 185 27.02 17.27 -4.49
N GLY A 186 27.07 16.47 -3.45
CA GLY A 186 26.82 15.03 -3.53
C GLY A 186 25.53 14.82 -4.28
N GLY A 187 25.53 13.92 -5.29
CA GLY A 187 24.31 13.66 -6.11
C GLY A 187 23.17 13.24 -5.21
N VAL A 188 21.93 13.41 -5.70
CA VAL A 188 20.69 13.07 -4.97
C VAL A 188 20.81 11.69 -4.32
N PRO A 189 20.54 11.56 -3.01
CA PRO A 189 20.59 10.30 -2.29
C PRO A 189 19.65 9.27 -2.89
N TYR A 190 19.99 7.99 -2.71
CA TYR A 190 19.21 6.91 -3.25
C TYR A 190 19.26 5.65 -2.39
N VAL A 191 18.23 4.84 -2.52
CA VAL A 191 18.10 3.56 -1.85
C VAL A 191 18.56 2.43 -2.76
N LYS A 192 19.33 1.47 -2.20
CA LYS A 192 19.52 0.12 -2.77
C LYS A 192 18.84 -0.91 -1.88
N LEU A 193 17.82 -1.54 -2.40
CA LEU A 193 17.00 -2.52 -1.71
C LEU A 193 17.26 -3.92 -2.26
N ARG A 194 17.37 -4.90 -1.38
CA ARG A 194 17.41 -6.32 -1.69
C ARG A 194 16.45 -7.07 -0.76
N SER A 195 15.61 -7.93 -1.34
CA SER A 195 14.70 -8.80 -0.59
C SER A 195 14.75 -10.22 -1.12
N ASN A 196 14.98 -11.18 -0.22
CA ASN A 196 14.85 -12.61 -0.48
C ASN A 196 13.65 -13.12 0.30
N ARG A 197 12.75 -13.82 -0.39
CA ARG A 197 11.52 -14.32 0.22
C ARG A 197 11.24 -15.75 -0.18
N LEU A 198 10.91 -16.58 0.81
CA LEU A 198 10.38 -17.93 0.61
C LEU A 198 8.92 -17.94 1.04
N ASP A 199 8.04 -18.31 0.13
CA ASP A 199 6.60 -18.43 0.37
C ASP A 199 6.15 -19.90 0.36
N LEU A 200 5.24 -20.23 1.27
CA LEU A 200 4.51 -21.49 1.35
C LEU A 200 3.02 -21.21 1.15
N ARG A 201 2.37 -21.96 0.28
CA ARG A 201 0.90 -22.03 0.19
C ARG A 201 0.44 -23.47 0.12
N ALA A 202 -0.57 -23.81 0.91
CA ALA A 202 -1.23 -25.10 0.85
C ALA A 202 -2.73 -24.92 1.02
N GLU A 203 -3.49 -25.71 0.29
CA GLU A 203 -4.94 -25.84 0.43
C GLU A 203 -5.30 -27.31 0.28
N TYR A 204 -6.14 -27.84 1.18
CA TYR A 204 -6.61 -29.21 1.12
C TYR A 204 -8.08 -29.29 1.52
N GLN A 205 -8.88 -29.96 0.69
CA GLN A 205 -10.32 -30.12 0.86
C GLN A 205 -10.62 -31.37 1.69
N ASP A 206 -11.69 -31.29 2.49
CA ASP A 206 -12.14 -32.36 3.41
C ASP A 206 -11.00 -32.97 4.26
N PRO A 207 -10.23 -32.14 5.00
CA PRO A 207 -9.06 -32.61 5.74
C PRO A 207 -9.43 -33.62 6.83
N PHE A 208 -10.56 -33.43 7.50
CA PHE A 208 -11.13 -34.29 8.52
C PHE A 208 -12.61 -33.99 8.77
N ALA A 209 -13.31 -34.83 9.54
CA ALA A 209 -14.74 -34.66 9.79
C ALA A 209 -15.10 -33.29 10.36
N GLY A 210 -16.16 -32.69 9.82
CA GLY A 210 -16.65 -31.36 10.23
C GLY A 210 -16.00 -30.17 9.52
N PHE A 211 -14.91 -30.37 8.77
CA PHE A 211 -14.23 -29.30 8.04
C PHE A 211 -14.27 -29.53 6.53
N GLU A 212 -14.47 -28.44 5.81
CA GLU A 212 -14.52 -28.42 4.37
C GLU A 212 -13.13 -28.19 3.76
N LYS A 213 -12.31 -27.36 4.42
CA LYS A 213 -11.03 -26.94 3.85
C LYS A 213 -10.04 -26.48 4.94
N ILE A 214 -8.76 -26.80 4.74
CA ILE A 214 -7.64 -26.17 5.44
C ILE A 214 -6.82 -25.35 4.45
N ARG A 215 -6.40 -24.17 4.86
CA ARG A 215 -5.43 -23.33 4.14
C ARG A 215 -4.25 -22.99 5.03
N VAL A 216 -3.06 -23.07 4.47
CA VAL A 216 -1.82 -22.64 5.13
C VAL A 216 -1.12 -21.65 4.22
N ARG A 217 -0.72 -20.51 4.78
CA ARG A 217 0.09 -19.50 4.10
C ARG A 217 1.25 -19.14 5.01
N GLY A 218 2.46 -19.14 4.47
CA GLY A 218 3.65 -18.76 5.20
C GLY A 218 4.59 -17.97 4.33
N GLY A 219 5.37 -17.10 4.94
CA GLY A 219 6.43 -16.35 4.27
C GLY A 219 7.60 -16.12 5.21
N LEU A 220 8.81 -16.37 4.72
CA LEU A 220 10.07 -16.02 5.37
C LEU A 220 10.71 -14.91 4.54
N THR A 221 11.18 -13.85 5.17
CA THR A 221 11.79 -12.71 4.46
C THR A 221 13.14 -12.35 5.08
N ASP A 222 14.13 -12.12 4.22
CA ASP A 222 15.41 -11.45 4.54
C ASP A 222 15.46 -10.19 3.68
N TYR A 223 15.24 -9.03 4.32
CA TYR A 223 15.16 -7.73 3.69
C TYR A 223 16.31 -6.85 4.15
N GLN A 224 16.90 -6.12 3.22
CA GLN A 224 17.88 -5.07 3.49
C GLN A 224 17.68 -3.94 2.50
N HIS A 225 17.76 -2.70 2.97
CA HIS A 225 18.04 -1.57 2.11
C HIS A 225 19.15 -0.69 2.70
N ASP A 226 19.92 -0.07 1.81
CA ASP A 226 20.98 0.86 2.11
C ASP A 226 20.59 2.21 1.51
N GLU A 227 20.56 3.24 2.34
CA GLU A 227 20.51 4.63 1.91
C GLU A 227 21.92 5.09 1.61
N ILE A 228 22.12 5.59 0.40
CA ILE A 228 23.45 5.89 -0.14
C ILE A 228 23.48 7.37 -0.52
N GLU A 229 24.46 8.03 0.05
CA GLU A 229 24.72 9.43 -0.09
C GLU A 229 26.20 9.68 -0.38
N GLY A 230 26.53 10.58 -1.32
CA GLY A 230 27.92 10.79 -1.74
C GLY A 230 28.65 9.51 -2.18
N GLY A 231 27.91 8.44 -2.54
CA GLY A 231 28.47 7.13 -2.88
C GLY A 231 28.79 6.24 -1.68
N GLN A 232 28.53 6.69 -0.45
CA GLN A 232 28.74 5.93 0.79
C GLN A 232 27.38 5.51 1.38
N VAL A 233 27.39 4.45 2.18
CA VAL A 233 26.19 4.01 2.90
C VAL A 233 26.07 4.86 4.17
N GLY A 234 25.10 5.78 4.20
CA GLY A 234 24.76 6.57 5.37
C GLY A 234 23.99 5.72 6.38
N THR A 235 22.91 5.08 5.95
CA THR A 235 22.08 4.23 6.83
C THR A 235 21.74 2.90 6.17
N ARG A 236 21.73 1.84 6.98
CA ARG A 236 21.39 0.48 6.57
C ARG A 236 20.24 -0.05 7.39
N PHE A 237 19.19 -0.42 6.74
CA PHE A 237 18.01 -1.05 7.35
C PHE A 237 17.94 -2.54 7.01
N LYS A 238 17.68 -3.36 8.02
CA LYS A 238 17.53 -4.81 7.87
C LYS A 238 16.26 -5.27 8.57
N ASN A 239 15.54 -6.19 7.96
CA ASN A 239 14.39 -6.85 8.59
C ASN A 239 14.37 -8.33 8.23
N LYS A 240 14.49 -9.19 9.25
CA LYS A 240 14.36 -10.65 9.10
C LYS A 240 13.13 -11.09 9.84
N GLY A 241 12.25 -11.80 9.15
CA GLY A 241 11.01 -12.20 9.80
C GLY A 241 10.24 -13.28 9.06
N TYR A 242 9.16 -13.70 9.70
CA TYR A 242 8.19 -14.62 9.10
C TYR A 242 6.76 -14.23 9.48
N ASP A 243 5.83 -14.65 8.65
CA ASP A 243 4.40 -14.66 8.91
C ASP A 243 3.86 -16.04 8.53
N LEU A 244 3.13 -16.68 9.45
CA LEU A 244 2.47 -17.94 9.23
C LEU A 244 0.99 -17.82 9.61
N ARG A 245 0.12 -18.27 8.71
CA ARG A 245 -1.33 -18.27 8.89
C ARG A 245 -1.92 -19.60 8.53
N VAL A 246 -2.79 -20.12 9.41
CA VAL A 246 -3.55 -21.36 9.21
C VAL A 246 -5.03 -21.05 9.37
N GLU A 247 -5.82 -21.47 8.41
CA GLU A 247 -7.28 -21.29 8.36
C GLU A 247 -7.97 -22.65 8.21
N LEU A 248 -9.02 -22.86 8.98
CA LEU A 248 -9.91 -24.01 8.90
C LEU A 248 -11.33 -23.52 8.57
N GLN A 249 -11.82 -23.88 7.40
CA GLN A 249 -13.20 -23.64 6.99
C GLN A 249 -14.04 -24.84 7.41
N HIS A 250 -15.07 -24.63 8.23
CA HIS A 250 -15.95 -25.71 8.66
C HIS A 250 -17.10 -25.96 7.67
N LYS A 251 -17.65 -27.17 7.70
CA LYS A 251 -18.90 -27.52 7.00
C LYS A 251 -20.06 -26.75 7.64
N PRO A 252 -21.15 -26.47 6.90
CA PRO A 252 -22.28 -25.74 7.47
C PRO A 252 -22.78 -26.32 8.78
N ILE A 253 -22.88 -25.50 9.84
CA ILE A 253 -23.42 -25.84 11.15
C ILE A 253 -24.65 -24.98 11.40
N ALA A 254 -25.83 -25.56 11.37
CA ALA A 254 -27.11 -24.86 11.52
C ALA A 254 -27.26 -23.69 10.52
N GLY A 255 -26.74 -23.83 9.30
CA GLY A 255 -26.79 -22.82 8.23
C GLY A 255 -25.60 -21.83 8.25
N TRP A 256 -24.81 -21.78 9.30
CA TRP A 256 -23.60 -20.97 9.38
C TRP A 256 -22.44 -21.62 8.62
N ARG A 257 -21.70 -20.83 7.87
CA ARG A 257 -20.47 -21.18 7.18
C ARG A 257 -19.40 -20.21 7.57
N GLY A 258 -18.22 -20.70 7.89
CA GLY A 258 -17.18 -19.79 8.30
C GLY A 258 -15.80 -20.38 8.36
N VAL A 259 -14.89 -19.56 8.83
CA VAL A 259 -13.48 -19.86 8.97
C VAL A 259 -13.00 -19.47 10.36
N VAL A 260 -12.25 -20.35 10.99
CA VAL A 260 -11.44 -20.06 12.16
C VAL A 260 -9.98 -20.16 11.80
N GLY A 261 -9.16 -19.29 12.34
CA GLY A 261 -7.74 -19.32 12.00
C GLY A 261 -6.84 -18.70 13.05
N VAL A 262 -5.57 -19.00 12.90
CA VAL A 262 -4.48 -18.49 13.73
C VAL A 262 -3.41 -17.85 12.84
N GLN A 263 -2.77 -16.82 13.36
CA GLN A 263 -1.65 -16.15 12.73
C GLN A 263 -0.53 -15.97 13.73
N ASN A 264 0.70 -16.22 13.30
CA ASN A 264 1.90 -15.96 14.08
C ASN A 264 2.92 -15.23 13.20
N ALA A 265 3.45 -14.12 13.68
CA ALA A 265 4.43 -13.33 12.97
C ALA A 265 5.59 -12.91 13.87
N TYR A 266 6.76 -12.79 13.28
CA TYR A 266 7.98 -12.33 13.93
C TYR A 266 8.78 -11.42 13.01
N SER A 267 9.38 -10.37 13.57
CA SER A 267 10.26 -9.44 12.87
C SER A 267 11.44 -9.07 13.79
N ASP A 268 12.65 -9.06 13.26
CA ASP A 268 13.88 -8.52 13.88
C ASP A 268 14.38 -7.39 12.98
N PHE A 269 13.97 -6.16 13.32
CA PHE A 269 14.31 -4.95 12.59
C PHE A 269 15.54 -4.28 13.19
N ARG A 270 16.41 -3.71 12.32
CA ARG A 270 17.60 -2.94 12.69
C ARG A 270 17.79 -1.79 11.72
N ALA A 271 18.15 -0.62 12.27
CA ALA A 271 18.75 0.49 11.54
C ALA A 271 20.18 0.70 12.09
N GLU A 272 21.15 0.90 11.20
CA GLU A 272 22.58 1.06 11.52
C GLU A 272 23.12 2.19 10.64
N GLY A 273 23.64 3.28 11.20
CA GLY A 273 24.16 4.44 10.48
C GLY A 273 23.73 5.77 11.09
N GLU A 274 23.92 6.84 10.35
CA GLU A 274 23.71 8.22 10.81
C GLU A 274 22.25 8.55 11.04
N GLU A 275 21.36 8.06 10.17
CA GLU A 275 19.89 8.21 10.30
C GLU A 275 19.24 6.98 10.97
N ALA A 276 19.93 6.35 11.91
CA ALA A 276 19.38 5.21 12.65
C ALA A 276 18.39 5.67 13.72
N PHE A 277 17.31 6.35 13.29
CA PHE A 277 16.29 6.94 14.19
C PHE A 277 15.47 5.93 14.98
N LEU A 278 15.64 4.63 14.71
CA LEU A 278 14.89 3.56 15.37
C LEU A 278 15.82 2.50 15.99
N PRO A 279 15.72 2.20 17.29
CA PRO A 279 16.52 1.15 17.92
C PRO A 279 16.17 -0.22 17.33
N ARG A 280 17.14 -1.14 17.31
CA ARG A 280 16.86 -2.52 16.95
C ARG A 280 15.66 -3.03 17.75
N SER A 281 14.67 -3.57 17.07
CA SER A 281 13.40 -3.97 17.68
C SER A 281 12.97 -5.37 17.21
N LYS A 282 12.62 -6.23 18.18
CA LYS A 282 12.05 -7.54 17.91
C LYS A 282 10.56 -7.51 18.20
N THR A 283 9.74 -7.73 17.16
CA THR A 283 8.29 -7.77 17.27
C THR A 283 7.79 -9.20 17.12
N ARG A 284 6.93 -9.64 18.04
CA ARG A 284 6.19 -10.91 17.96
C ARG A 284 4.71 -10.63 18.02
N SER A 285 3.97 -11.17 17.07
CA SER A 285 2.52 -10.98 16.99
C SER A 285 1.83 -12.34 16.85
N ASN A 286 0.73 -12.53 17.58
CA ASN A 286 -0.14 -13.69 17.48
C ASN A 286 -1.56 -13.20 17.28
N GLY A 287 -2.33 -13.88 16.44
CA GLY A 287 -3.74 -13.58 16.20
C GLY A 287 -4.57 -14.85 16.19
N LEU A 288 -5.74 -14.80 16.81
CA LEU A 288 -6.80 -15.79 16.70
C LEU A 288 -8.01 -15.08 16.10
N PHE A 289 -8.65 -15.68 15.10
CA PHE A 289 -9.79 -15.05 14.45
C PHE A 289 -10.85 -16.07 13.99
N VAL A 290 -12.07 -15.57 13.86
CA VAL A 290 -13.21 -16.29 13.31
C VAL A 290 -14.01 -15.32 12.44
N LEU A 291 -14.52 -15.82 11.33
CA LEU A 291 -15.47 -15.13 10.46
C LEU A 291 -16.55 -16.11 10.05
N GLU A 292 -17.80 -15.73 10.27
CA GLU A 292 -18.98 -16.56 10.02
C GLU A 292 -19.95 -15.81 9.11
N GLU A 293 -20.60 -16.57 8.23
CA GLU A 293 -21.65 -16.10 7.32
C GLU A 293 -22.90 -16.95 7.48
N TYR A 294 -24.07 -16.30 7.48
CA TYR A 294 -25.37 -16.94 7.51
C TYR A 294 -26.27 -16.34 6.44
N GLN A 295 -26.83 -17.19 5.58
CA GLN A 295 -27.79 -16.79 4.54
C GLN A 295 -29.21 -17.12 5.00
N LEU A 296 -30.11 -16.12 5.03
CA LEU A 296 -31.52 -16.26 5.35
C LEU A 296 -32.37 -15.57 4.29
N ASN A 297 -32.90 -16.32 3.34
CA ASN A 297 -33.65 -15.78 2.20
C ASN A 297 -32.85 -14.68 1.48
N ASP A 298 -33.36 -13.44 1.45
CA ASP A 298 -32.73 -12.27 0.83
C ASP A 298 -31.75 -11.54 1.76
N TRP A 299 -31.46 -12.10 2.95
CA TRP A 299 -30.53 -11.56 3.92
C TRP A 299 -29.26 -12.39 4.00
N ARG A 300 -28.12 -11.74 4.03
CA ARG A 300 -26.84 -12.32 4.38
C ARG A 300 -26.26 -11.60 5.60
N PHE A 301 -25.93 -12.35 6.61
CA PHE A 301 -25.31 -11.85 7.84
C PHE A 301 -23.87 -12.32 7.89
N GLU A 302 -22.96 -11.43 8.23
CA GLU A 302 -21.56 -11.73 8.43
C GLU A 302 -21.16 -11.26 9.82
N VAL A 303 -20.46 -12.08 10.58
CA VAL A 303 -19.93 -11.72 11.89
C VAL A 303 -18.48 -12.18 12.00
N GLY A 304 -17.65 -11.34 12.60
CA GLY A 304 -16.23 -11.62 12.77
C GLY A 304 -15.72 -11.21 14.13
N ALA A 305 -14.76 -11.95 14.63
CA ALA A 305 -14.01 -11.62 15.83
C ALA A 305 -12.53 -11.95 15.65
N ARG A 306 -11.67 -11.12 16.23
CA ARG A 306 -10.23 -11.33 16.26
C ARG A 306 -9.64 -10.85 17.56
N GLN A 307 -8.70 -11.63 18.09
CA GLN A 307 -7.86 -11.28 19.23
C GLN A 307 -6.42 -11.28 18.79
N ASP A 308 -5.73 -10.15 19.00
CA ASP A 308 -4.31 -10.00 18.72
C ASP A 308 -3.52 -9.80 20.02
N TRP A 309 -2.31 -10.35 20.06
CA TRP A 309 -1.30 -10.12 21.09
C TRP A 309 -0.01 -9.73 20.42
N GLN A 310 0.58 -8.62 20.85
CA GLN A 310 1.85 -8.11 20.31
C GLN A 310 2.82 -7.82 21.43
N ARG A 311 4.09 -8.18 21.20
CA ARG A 311 5.21 -7.82 22.06
C ARG A 311 6.31 -7.22 21.21
N ILE A 312 6.74 -6.01 21.57
CA ILE A 312 7.89 -5.32 20.98
C ILE A 312 8.97 -5.19 22.02
N SER A 313 10.18 -5.64 21.69
CA SER A 313 11.36 -5.61 22.56
C SER A 313 12.44 -4.79 21.87
N PRO A 314 12.60 -3.50 22.22
CA PRO A 314 13.68 -2.67 21.72
C PRO A 314 15.02 -3.05 22.37
N SER A 315 16.13 -2.71 21.72
CA SER A 315 17.46 -2.68 22.34
C SER A 315 17.73 -1.32 23.00
N GLY A 316 18.87 -1.18 23.68
CA GLY A 316 19.32 0.13 24.22
C GLY A 316 18.65 0.55 25.53
N GLY A 317 17.94 -0.36 26.22
CA GLY A 317 17.38 -0.08 27.56
C GLY A 317 15.99 0.53 27.55
N ALA A 318 15.38 0.80 26.40
CA ALA A 318 14.00 1.28 26.32
C ALA A 318 13.00 0.20 26.80
N SER A 319 11.88 0.65 27.36
CA SER A 319 10.86 -0.23 27.94
C SER A 319 10.21 -1.12 26.88
N ARG A 320 9.98 -2.39 27.23
CA ARG A 320 9.28 -3.35 26.36
C ARG A 320 7.79 -3.02 26.33
N SER A 321 7.18 -3.03 25.14
CA SER A 321 5.75 -2.97 24.97
C SER A 321 5.14 -4.37 24.89
N SER A 322 4.02 -4.62 25.58
CA SER A 322 3.24 -5.85 25.50
C SER A 322 1.77 -5.50 25.56
N LEU A 323 1.10 -5.54 24.43
CA LEU A 323 -0.28 -5.10 24.26
C LEU A 323 -1.12 -6.18 23.61
N SER A 324 -2.43 -6.10 23.82
CA SER A 324 -3.41 -6.94 23.14
C SER A 324 -4.59 -6.10 22.65
N GLY A 325 -5.25 -6.59 21.59
CA GLY A 325 -6.40 -5.91 20.99
C GLY A 325 -7.47 -6.90 20.57
N THR A 326 -8.74 -6.54 20.80
CA THR A 326 -9.90 -7.32 20.36
C THR A 326 -10.67 -6.53 19.32
N SER A 327 -10.90 -7.13 18.16
CA SER A 327 -11.68 -6.55 17.06
C SER A 327 -12.91 -7.41 16.80
N LEU A 328 -14.05 -6.74 16.59
CA LEU A 328 -15.35 -7.35 16.33
C LEU A 328 -15.97 -6.67 15.12
N SER A 329 -16.68 -7.42 14.30
CA SER A 329 -17.43 -6.87 13.16
C SER A 329 -18.72 -7.62 12.94
N ALA A 330 -19.72 -6.93 12.41
CA ALA A 330 -20.96 -7.49 11.95
C ALA A 330 -21.44 -6.75 10.71
N ALA A 331 -22.02 -7.46 9.76
CA ALA A 331 -22.69 -6.87 8.62
C ALA A 331 -24.00 -7.59 8.34
N ALA A 332 -24.98 -6.82 7.87
CA ALA A 332 -26.23 -7.32 7.33
C ALA A 332 -26.39 -6.78 5.89
N ILE A 333 -26.52 -7.68 4.94
CA ILE A 333 -26.74 -7.35 3.54
C ILE A 333 -28.15 -7.84 3.19
N TRP A 334 -28.96 -6.96 2.64
CA TRP A 334 -30.33 -7.24 2.26
C TRP A 334 -30.55 -6.98 0.78
N ASP A 335 -30.88 -8.03 0.03
CA ASP A 335 -31.30 -7.96 -1.36
C ASP A 335 -32.81 -7.63 -1.40
N PHE A 336 -33.14 -6.35 -1.17
CA PHE A 336 -34.53 -5.88 -0.99
C PHE A 336 -35.36 -5.85 -2.26
N ALA A 337 -34.73 -5.93 -3.42
CA ALA A 337 -35.39 -6.05 -4.72
C ALA A 337 -34.44 -6.74 -5.71
N PRO A 338 -34.93 -7.34 -6.80
CA PRO A 338 -34.05 -7.86 -7.83
C PRO A 338 -33.04 -6.81 -8.28
N GLN A 339 -31.75 -7.16 -8.26
CA GLN A 339 -30.62 -6.30 -8.64
C GLN A 339 -30.22 -5.22 -7.61
N TYR A 340 -30.92 -5.05 -6.49
CA TYR A 340 -30.63 -4.04 -5.49
C TYR A 340 -30.29 -4.66 -4.15
N SER A 341 -29.25 -4.17 -3.53
CA SER A 341 -28.88 -4.54 -2.17
C SER A 341 -28.51 -3.33 -1.33
N VAL A 342 -28.80 -3.41 -0.04
CA VAL A 342 -28.30 -2.50 0.99
C VAL A 342 -27.47 -3.28 2.00
N ALA A 343 -26.32 -2.77 2.36
CA ALA A 343 -25.44 -3.36 3.36
C ALA A 343 -25.21 -2.36 4.49
N LEU A 344 -25.42 -2.81 5.72
CA LEU A 344 -25.01 -2.11 6.93
C LEU A 344 -23.86 -2.89 7.58
N SER A 345 -22.72 -2.25 7.77
CA SER A 345 -21.57 -2.82 8.45
C SER A 345 -21.24 -2.03 9.70
N LEU A 346 -21.00 -2.75 10.78
CA LEU A 346 -20.59 -2.22 12.07
C LEU A 346 -19.28 -2.88 12.48
N SER A 347 -18.30 -2.12 12.92
CA SER A 347 -17.07 -2.70 13.45
C SER A 347 -16.54 -1.94 14.66
N ARG A 348 -15.95 -2.69 15.57
CA ARG A 348 -15.07 -2.19 16.61
C ARG A 348 -13.72 -2.85 16.42
N SER A 349 -12.74 -2.09 15.94
CA SER A 349 -11.41 -2.59 15.62
C SER A 349 -10.36 -1.95 16.51
N GLN A 350 -9.38 -2.73 16.96
CA GLN A 350 -8.26 -2.26 17.78
C GLN A 350 -6.94 -2.45 17.03
N ARG A 351 -6.15 -1.38 16.95
CA ARG A 351 -4.78 -1.39 16.43
C ARG A 351 -3.78 -1.17 17.57
N LEU A 352 -2.68 -1.86 17.51
CA LEU A 352 -1.58 -1.74 18.43
C LEU A 352 -0.47 -0.88 17.81
N PRO A 353 0.22 -0.02 18.58
CA PRO A 353 1.30 0.81 18.05
C PRO A 353 2.44 -0.07 17.53
N ASN A 354 3.13 0.43 16.50
CA ASN A 354 4.32 -0.20 15.95
C ASN A 354 5.61 0.28 16.64
N ALA A 355 6.76 -0.25 16.24
CA ALA A 355 8.04 0.09 16.86
C ALA A 355 8.47 1.55 16.61
N GLN A 356 8.16 2.11 15.43
CA GLN A 356 8.45 3.51 15.10
C GLN A 356 7.63 4.45 15.97
N GLU A 357 6.32 4.23 16.06
CA GLU A 357 5.43 5.06 16.89
C GLU A 357 5.86 5.08 18.37
N LEU A 358 6.43 3.97 18.85
CA LEU A 358 6.87 3.87 20.25
C LEU A 358 8.28 4.40 20.52
N TYR A 359 9.23 4.21 19.58
CA TYR A 359 10.66 4.31 19.90
C TYR A 359 11.48 5.13 18.90
N ALA A 360 10.85 5.80 17.92
CA ALA A 360 11.59 6.68 17.03
C ALA A 360 12.26 7.81 17.83
N ASP A 361 13.49 8.16 17.50
CA ASP A 361 14.23 9.30 18.06
C ASP A 361 15.38 9.65 17.12
N GLY A 362 15.14 10.55 16.19
CA GLY A 362 16.19 10.98 15.26
C GLY A 362 15.69 11.60 13.96
N VAL A 363 16.65 12.03 13.18
CA VAL A 363 16.46 12.59 11.84
C VAL A 363 16.06 11.49 10.87
N HIS A 364 15.11 11.80 10.00
CA HIS A 364 14.66 10.96 8.90
C HIS A 364 14.50 11.84 7.64
N LEU A 365 15.59 12.00 6.91
CA LEU A 365 15.67 12.97 5.81
C LEU A 365 14.76 12.60 4.63
N ALA A 366 14.53 11.32 4.38
CA ALA A 366 13.64 10.87 3.31
C ALA A 366 12.18 11.35 3.47
N THR A 367 11.76 11.69 4.69
CA THR A 367 10.45 12.27 4.99
C THR A 367 10.52 13.75 5.41
N ASN A 368 11.70 14.33 5.42
CA ASN A 368 11.99 15.67 5.95
C ASN A 368 11.43 15.85 7.36
N THR A 369 11.80 14.92 8.27
CA THR A 369 11.32 14.95 9.65
C THR A 369 12.42 14.63 10.65
N TYR A 370 12.31 15.22 11.84
CA TYR A 370 12.84 14.63 13.08
C TYR A 370 11.67 13.92 13.79
N GLU A 371 11.82 12.65 14.06
CA GLU A 371 10.75 11.82 14.60
C GLU A 371 10.96 11.50 16.07
N LEU A 372 9.93 11.78 16.88
CA LEU A 372 9.87 11.42 18.29
C LEU A 372 8.76 10.37 18.49
N GLY A 373 9.16 9.18 18.92
CA GLY A 373 8.28 8.12 19.39
C GLY A 373 7.77 8.40 20.81
N ASN A 374 6.71 7.68 21.18
CA ASN A 374 6.17 7.77 22.53
C ASN A 374 5.89 6.36 23.09
N ALA A 375 6.70 5.96 24.05
CA ALA A 375 6.62 4.63 24.66
C ALA A 375 5.34 4.39 25.49
N ASP A 376 4.59 5.44 25.82
CA ASP A 376 3.33 5.37 26.57
C ASP A 376 2.10 5.16 25.68
N LEU A 377 2.27 5.10 24.35
CA LEU A 377 1.17 4.86 23.45
C LEU A 377 0.50 3.50 23.73
N GLY A 378 -0.82 3.54 23.85
CA GLY A 378 -1.68 2.39 24.00
C GLY A 378 -2.34 1.98 22.68
N ARG A 379 -3.30 1.06 22.78
CA ARG A 379 -4.11 0.67 21.65
C ARG A 379 -5.06 1.77 21.20
N GLU A 380 -5.21 1.94 19.91
CA GLU A 380 -6.28 2.75 19.34
C GLU A 380 -7.53 1.89 19.12
N THR A 381 -8.72 2.48 19.27
CA THR A 381 -9.99 1.77 19.13
C THR A 381 -10.92 2.54 18.20
N SER A 382 -11.18 1.95 17.06
CA SER A 382 -12.08 2.45 16.01
C SER A 382 -13.48 1.87 16.19
N HIS A 383 -14.51 2.71 16.08
CA HIS A 383 -15.92 2.33 15.98
C HIS A 383 -16.45 2.85 14.65
N ASN A 384 -16.66 1.97 13.71
CA ASN A 384 -17.08 2.32 12.36
C ASN A 384 -18.51 1.85 12.07
N ILE A 385 -19.27 2.70 11.41
CA ILE A 385 -20.54 2.38 10.78
C ILE A 385 -20.43 2.74 9.29
N ASP A 386 -20.82 1.82 8.44
CA ASP A 386 -20.85 1.97 6.98
C ASP A 386 -22.20 1.52 6.43
N LEU A 387 -22.78 2.32 5.57
CA LEU A 387 -24.00 2.01 4.85
C LEU A 387 -23.74 2.09 3.36
N THR A 388 -23.93 0.98 2.65
CA THR A 388 -23.72 0.87 1.21
C THR A 388 -25.01 0.47 0.50
N LEU A 389 -25.39 1.23 -0.51
CA LEU A 389 -26.47 0.91 -1.43
C LEU A 389 -25.89 0.52 -2.80
N ARG A 390 -26.36 -0.60 -3.36
CA ARG A 390 -25.89 -1.10 -4.66
C ARG A 390 -27.05 -1.49 -5.57
N LYS A 391 -26.82 -1.23 -6.86
CA LYS A 391 -27.52 -1.91 -7.96
C LYS A 391 -26.44 -2.65 -8.78
N HIS A 392 -26.48 -3.97 -8.81
CA HIS A 392 -25.39 -4.82 -9.30
C HIS A 392 -25.59 -5.36 -10.71
N SER A 393 -26.75 -5.13 -11.35
CA SER A 393 -27.03 -5.63 -12.70
C SER A 393 -28.00 -4.73 -13.47
N GLY A 394 -28.14 -5.00 -14.77
CA GLY A 394 -28.89 -4.19 -15.73
C GLY A 394 -28.04 -3.11 -16.40
N ASP A 395 -28.64 -2.31 -17.27
CA ASP A 395 -27.93 -1.27 -18.02
C ASP A 395 -27.36 -0.17 -17.13
N THR A 396 -28.01 0.11 -16.01
CA THR A 396 -27.51 1.04 -14.99
C THR A 396 -27.10 0.25 -13.77
N THR A 397 -25.86 0.41 -13.33
CA THR A 397 -25.33 -0.12 -12.07
C THR A 397 -24.78 1.02 -11.24
N PHE A 398 -24.85 0.91 -9.91
CA PHE A 398 -24.23 1.88 -9.03
C PHE A 398 -23.84 1.28 -7.68
N SER A 399 -22.88 1.92 -7.03
CA SER A 399 -22.55 1.71 -5.63
C SER A 399 -22.38 3.07 -4.97
N ALA A 400 -23.04 3.28 -3.83
CA ALA A 400 -22.89 4.48 -3.02
C ALA A 400 -22.73 4.09 -1.57
N SER A 401 -21.70 4.59 -0.92
CA SER A 401 -21.38 4.33 0.50
C SER A 401 -21.25 5.62 1.27
N VAL A 402 -21.74 5.61 2.50
CA VAL A 402 -21.45 6.62 3.52
C VAL A 402 -20.90 5.94 4.76
N PHE A 403 -19.89 6.53 5.38
CA PHE A 403 -19.32 5.97 6.59
C PHE A 403 -19.04 7.04 7.63
N HIS A 404 -19.08 6.62 8.89
CA HIS A 404 -18.64 7.40 10.03
C HIS A 404 -17.80 6.50 10.94
N ASN A 405 -16.59 6.95 11.24
CA ASN A 405 -15.65 6.24 12.08
C ASN A 405 -15.20 7.15 13.23
N ARG A 406 -15.39 6.69 14.44
CA ARG A 406 -14.94 7.35 15.66
C ARG A 406 -13.79 6.55 16.26
N VAL A 407 -12.62 7.18 16.38
CA VAL A 407 -11.40 6.51 16.85
C VAL A 407 -10.98 7.12 18.16
N LYS A 408 -10.99 6.31 19.22
CA LYS A 408 -10.42 6.65 20.51
C LYS A 408 -8.93 6.37 20.52
N ASN A 409 -8.17 7.31 21.09
CA ASN A 409 -6.70 7.21 21.15
C ASN A 409 -6.08 6.99 19.77
N TYR A 410 -6.53 7.73 18.75
CA TYR A 410 -5.96 7.67 17.40
C TYR A 410 -4.49 8.08 17.43
N ILE A 411 -3.62 7.24 16.91
CA ILE A 411 -2.16 7.49 16.84
C ILE A 411 -1.86 8.21 15.54
N TYR A 412 -1.24 9.38 15.63
CA TYR A 412 -0.82 10.16 14.47
C TYR A 412 0.48 10.91 14.73
N ALA A 413 1.19 11.24 13.65
CA ALA A 413 2.37 12.09 13.69
C ALA A 413 1.91 13.55 13.78
N ASN A 414 2.00 14.12 14.98
CA ASN A 414 1.69 15.52 15.27
C ASN A 414 2.93 16.37 15.02
N THR A 415 2.82 17.40 14.19
CA THR A 415 3.91 18.35 13.98
C THR A 415 3.94 19.35 15.14
N LEU A 416 5.05 19.37 15.86
CA LEU A 416 5.30 20.27 16.99
C LEU A 416 5.89 21.59 16.51
N ASP A 417 6.78 21.53 15.51
CA ASP A 417 7.48 22.69 14.94
C ASP A 417 7.92 22.40 13.50
N ARG A 418 8.26 23.48 12.76
CA ARG A 418 8.68 23.39 11.36
C ARG A 418 9.76 24.42 11.06
N TYR A 419 10.82 23.99 10.39
CA TYR A 419 11.83 24.84 9.77
C TYR A 419 11.84 24.55 8.27
N GLU A 420 11.38 25.49 7.44
CA GLU A 420 11.16 25.31 6.00
C GLU A 420 10.27 24.08 5.70
N ASP A 421 10.81 23.07 4.98
CA ASP A 421 10.12 21.82 4.69
C ASP A 421 10.42 20.70 5.71
N PHE A 422 11.30 20.94 6.69
CA PHE A 422 11.67 20.01 7.74
C PHE A 422 10.77 20.18 8.97
N ARG A 423 10.29 19.07 9.54
CA ARG A 423 9.30 19.08 10.63
C ARG A 423 9.77 18.27 11.82
N LEU A 424 9.55 18.80 13.01
CA LEU A 424 9.61 18.02 14.25
C LEU A 424 8.26 17.37 14.47
N ILE A 425 8.19 16.05 14.41
CA ILE A 425 6.96 15.29 14.64
C ILE A 425 7.07 14.42 15.88
N GLU A 426 5.99 14.33 16.63
CA GLU A 426 5.82 13.43 17.77
C GLU A 426 4.64 12.49 17.51
N TYR A 427 4.84 11.19 17.73
CA TYR A 427 3.74 10.24 17.72
C TYR A 427 2.91 10.39 19.00
N THR A 428 1.67 10.79 18.86
CA THR A 428 0.76 11.08 19.97
C THR A 428 -0.60 10.44 19.78
N GLN A 429 -1.41 10.41 20.84
CA GLN A 429 -2.77 9.87 20.81
C GLN A 429 -3.79 10.94 21.14
N ARG A 430 -4.81 11.08 20.28
CA ARG A 430 -6.00 11.92 20.48
C ARG A 430 -7.24 11.21 19.94
N ASP A 431 -8.39 11.56 20.45
CA ASP A 431 -9.64 11.09 19.86
C ASP A 431 -9.89 11.79 18.53
N ALA A 432 -10.27 11.01 17.53
CA ALA A 432 -10.49 11.50 16.17
C ALA A 432 -11.79 10.95 15.57
N GLU A 433 -12.29 11.64 14.56
CA GLU A 433 -13.42 11.17 13.77
C GLU A 433 -13.19 11.35 12.28
N PHE A 434 -13.67 10.37 11.50
CA PHE A 434 -13.65 10.37 10.05
C PHE A 434 -15.07 10.20 9.54
N THR A 435 -15.46 11.03 8.59
CA THR A 435 -16.74 10.90 7.89
C THR A 435 -16.50 11.00 6.41
N GLY A 436 -17.09 10.13 5.63
CA GLY A 436 -16.90 10.15 4.19
C GLY A 436 -18.06 9.60 3.41
N VAL A 437 -18.03 9.91 2.14
CA VAL A 437 -18.96 9.45 1.11
C VAL A 437 -18.18 9.09 -0.14
N GLU A 438 -18.57 8.00 -0.77
CA GLU A 438 -18.07 7.60 -2.09
C GLU A 438 -19.17 7.01 -2.93
N GLY A 439 -19.02 7.11 -4.23
CA GLY A 439 -19.97 6.50 -5.13
C GLY A 439 -19.51 6.47 -6.57
N GLU A 440 -20.05 5.51 -7.31
CA GLU A 440 -19.96 5.40 -8.75
C GLU A 440 -21.31 4.97 -9.32
N LEU A 441 -21.74 5.63 -10.38
CA LEU A 441 -22.89 5.24 -11.18
C LEU A 441 -22.42 5.05 -12.61
N ARG A 442 -22.67 3.87 -13.17
CA ARG A 442 -22.38 3.52 -14.56
C ARG A 442 -23.67 3.22 -15.31
N HIS A 443 -23.75 3.71 -16.55
CA HIS A 443 -24.85 3.40 -17.46
C HIS A 443 -24.31 2.88 -18.80
N GLN A 444 -24.89 1.78 -19.29
CA GLN A 444 -24.62 1.21 -20.61
C GLN A 444 -25.64 1.81 -21.60
N PHE A 445 -25.22 2.78 -22.40
CA PHE A 445 -26.11 3.47 -23.37
C PHE A 445 -26.36 2.63 -24.61
N THR A 446 -25.37 1.88 -25.04
CA THR A 446 -25.43 0.96 -26.17
C THR A 446 -24.56 -0.28 -25.87
N PRO A 447 -24.66 -1.38 -26.63
CA PRO A 447 -23.76 -2.52 -26.46
C PRO A 447 -22.27 -2.14 -26.58
N VAL A 448 -21.94 -1.01 -27.18
CA VAL A 448 -20.58 -0.54 -27.45
C VAL A 448 -20.14 0.52 -26.46
N PHE A 449 -21.04 1.38 -25.97
CA PHE A 449 -20.67 2.57 -25.18
C PHE A 449 -21.32 2.58 -23.81
N SER A 450 -20.49 2.82 -22.79
CA SER A 450 -20.95 3.10 -21.43
C SER A 450 -20.26 4.34 -20.87
N ALA A 451 -20.92 4.99 -19.93
CA ALA A 451 -20.32 6.07 -19.16
C ALA A 451 -20.57 5.88 -17.67
N ALA A 452 -19.67 6.45 -16.85
CA ALA A 452 -19.79 6.46 -15.41
C ALA A 452 -19.52 7.86 -14.86
N VAL A 453 -20.17 8.18 -13.75
CA VAL A 453 -19.83 9.31 -12.88
C VAL A 453 -19.38 8.76 -11.53
N PHE A 454 -18.37 9.36 -10.93
CA PHE A 454 -17.83 8.92 -9.66
C PHE A 454 -17.39 10.08 -8.79
N GLY A 455 -17.27 9.85 -7.50
CA GLY A 455 -16.72 10.81 -6.57
C GLY A 455 -16.48 10.22 -5.19
N ASP A 456 -15.58 10.87 -4.45
CA ASP A 456 -15.22 10.52 -3.10
C ASP A 456 -14.85 11.76 -2.30
N TYR A 457 -15.20 11.73 -1.01
CA TYR A 457 -14.86 12.76 -0.04
C TYR A 457 -14.67 12.13 1.33
N VAL A 458 -13.63 12.55 2.03
CA VAL A 458 -13.40 12.19 3.42
C VAL A 458 -12.96 13.42 4.21
N ARG A 459 -13.48 13.54 5.42
CA ARG A 459 -13.04 14.52 6.41
C ARG A 459 -12.52 13.79 7.65
N GLY A 460 -11.29 14.12 8.06
CA GLY A 460 -10.67 13.63 9.28
C GLY A 460 -10.36 14.81 10.22
N LYS A 461 -10.81 14.73 11.46
CA LYS A 461 -10.55 15.78 12.45
C LYS A 461 -10.36 15.19 13.85
N LEU A 462 -9.67 15.93 14.71
CA LEU A 462 -9.60 15.66 16.14
C LEU A 462 -10.92 16.03 16.80
N THR A 463 -11.36 15.27 17.81
CA THR A 463 -12.54 15.60 18.59
C THR A 463 -12.20 16.61 19.68
N GLY A 464 -13.18 17.41 20.11
CA GLY A 464 -12.95 18.42 21.16
C GLY A 464 -12.55 19.80 20.64
N GLY A 465 -12.47 20.00 19.31
CA GLY A 465 -12.10 21.29 18.70
C GLY A 465 -10.61 21.45 18.47
N ASP A 466 -9.82 20.38 18.59
CA ASP A 466 -8.35 20.39 18.50
C ASP A 466 -7.82 20.47 17.04
N GLY A 467 -8.72 20.68 16.06
CA GLY A 467 -8.33 20.91 14.66
C GLY A 467 -8.48 19.71 13.73
N ASN A 468 -7.92 19.84 12.54
CA ASN A 468 -7.94 18.80 11.50
C ASN A 468 -6.78 17.81 11.67
N LEU A 469 -6.96 16.60 11.17
CA LEU A 469 -5.88 15.63 11.05
C LEU A 469 -4.99 15.95 9.83
N PRO A 470 -3.68 15.69 9.91
CA PRO A 470 -2.78 15.92 8.79
C PRO A 470 -3.00 14.88 7.67
N ARG A 471 -2.67 15.26 6.44
CA ARG A 471 -2.59 14.39 5.27
C ARG A 471 -3.91 13.71 4.88
N ILE A 472 -5.03 14.39 5.10
CA ILE A 472 -6.34 13.93 4.66
C ILE A 472 -6.48 14.18 3.15
N PRO A 473 -6.79 13.17 2.32
CA PRO A 473 -6.91 13.34 0.87
C PRO A 473 -7.93 14.39 0.46
N ALA A 474 -7.66 15.10 -0.62
CA ALA A 474 -8.60 16.04 -1.22
C ALA A 474 -9.81 15.31 -1.81
N ALA A 475 -10.97 15.95 -1.80
CA ALA A 475 -12.17 15.44 -2.50
C ALA A 475 -11.92 15.30 -3.99
N ARG A 476 -12.59 14.32 -4.61
CA ARG A 476 -12.48 14.03 -6.04
C ARG A 476 -13.86 13.75 -6.64
N ALA A 477 -14.07 14.24 -7.86
CA ALA A 477 -15.24 13.89 -8.67
C ALA A 477 -14.84 13.78 -10.14
N GLY A 478 -15.49 12.89 -10.89
CA GLY A 478 -15.12 12.68 -12.28
C GLY A 478 -16.17 11.96 -13.10
N VAL A 479 -15.86 11.86 -14.39
CA VAL A 479 -16.65 11.14 -15.37
C VAL A 479 -15.74 10.24 -16.20
N ARG A 480 -16.23 9.07 -16.60
CA ARG A 480 -15.51 8.10 -17.42
C ARG A 480 -16.40 7.62 -18.55
N GLY A 481 -15.90 7.67 -19.78
CA GLY A 481 -16.53 7.06 -20.94
C GLY A 481 -15.74 5.83 -21.38
N ASN A 482 -16.41 4.73 -21.70
CA ASN A 482 -15.77 3.49 -22.18
C ASN A 482 -16.45 3.02 -23.46
N VAL A 483 -15.62 2.53 -24.38
CA VAL A 483 -16.03 1.94 -25.65
C VAL A 483 -15.45 0.54 -25.75
N THR A 484 -16.27 -0.44 -26.14
CA THR A 484 -15.82 -1.79 -26.49
C THR A 484 -16.47 -2.15 -27.81
N TRP A 485 -15.64 -2.30 -28.86
CA TRP A 485 -16.12 -2.59 -30.21
C TRP A 485 -15.22 -3.62 -30.89
N GLN A 486 -15.78 -4.80 -31.12
CA GLN A 486 -15.04 -5.95 -31.66
C GLN A 486 -13.77 -6.23 -30.82
N GLN A 487 -12.57 -6.11 -31.42
CA GLN A 487 -11.26 -6.30 -30.78
C GLN A 487 -10.74 -5.06 -30.06
N TRP A 488 -11.41 -3.91 -30.24
CA TRP A 488 -10.99 -2.65 -29.65
C TRP A 488 -11.67 -2.38 -28.32
N SER A 489 -10.93 -1.87 -27.38
CA SER A 489 -11.48 -1.26 -26.17
C SER A 489 -10.78 0.06 -25.89
N GLY A 490 -11.51 1.00 -25.33
CA GLY A 490 -10.94 2.29 -24.98
C GLY A 490 -11.73 2.97 -23.88
N GLY A 491 -11.08 3.91 -23.21
CA GLY A 491 -11.71 4.71 -22.17
C GLY A 491 -11.04 6.08 -22.04
N VAL A 492 -11.84 7.05 -21.68
CA VAL A 492 -11.37 8.40 -21.30
C VAL A 492 -11.98 8.74 -19.94
N GLU A 493 -11.14 9.20 -19.03
CA GLU A 493 -11.54 9.65 -17.71
C GLU A 493 -11.14 11.12 -17.52
N TYR A 494 -12.08 11.93 -17.09
CA TYR A 494 -11.83 13.26 -16.55
C TYR A 494 -12.11 13.25 -15.05
N ALA A 495 -11.17 13.73 -14.26
CA ALA A 495 -11.31 13.89 -12.82
C ALA A 495 -10.93 15.30 -12.39
N ARG A 496 -11.76 15.92 -11.55
CA ARG A 496 -11.43 17.09 -10.76
C ARG A 496 -11.01 16.65 -9.37
N VAL A 497 -9.78 16.93 -8.99
CA VAL A 497 -9.31 16.89 -7.61
C VAL A 497 -9.45 18.29 -7.04
N PHE A 498 -10.16 18.44 -5.93
CA PHE A 498 -10.41 19.75 -5.33
C PHE A 498 -9.21 20.20 -4.50
N SER A 499 -9.17 21.48 -4.15
CA SER A 499 -8.15 21.96 -3.22
C SER A 499 -8.40 21.39 -1.82
N GLN A 500 -7.32 20.99 -1.13
CA GLN A 500 -7.39 20.63 0.28
C GLN A 500 -7.00 21.84 1.13
N LYS A 501 -7.95 22.31 1.94
CA LYS A 501 -7.80 23.47 2.83
C LYS A 501 -8.08 23.13 4.30
N ASP A 502 -8.66 21.95 4.57
CA ASP A 502 -8.87 21.43 5.92
C ASP A 502 -7.57 20.78 6.41
N ILE A 503 -6.59 21.62 6.74
CA ILE A 503 -5.21 21.24 7.08
C ILE A 503 -5.00 21.25 8.59
N ALA A 504 -4.00 20.46 9.04
CA ALA A 504 -3.50 20.48 10.41
C ALA A 504 -2.52 21.66 10.64
N SER A 505 -2.07 21.86 11.87
CA SER A 505 -1.00 22.81 12.18
C SER A 505 0.28 22.46 11.43
N TYR A 506 0.99 23.46 10.92
CA TYR A 506 2.22 23.32 10.12
C TYR A 506 2.08 22.52 8.81
N GLU A 507 0.87 22.29 8.33
CA GLU A 507 0.59 21.66 7.04
C GLU A 507 0.25 22.73 6.00
N ASP A 508 0.68 22.51 4.76
CA ASP A 508 0.36 23.40 3.66
C ASP A 508 -0.88 22.92 2.90
N SER A 509 -1.74 23.86 2.51
CA SER A 509 -2.86 23.54 1.63
C SER A 509 -2.37 23.18 0.23
N THR A 510 -3.05 22.25 -0.43
CA THR A 510 -2.73 21.91 -1.82
C THR A 510 -3.79 22.45 -2.79
N PRO A 511 -3.38 23.01 -3.95
CA PRO A 511 -4.33 23.48 -4.95
C PRO A 511 -5.04 22.31 -5.63
N GLY A 512 -6.27 22.56 -6.07
CA GLY A 512 -6.99 21.60 -6.88
C GLY A 512 -6.51 21.58 -8.33
N TYR A 513 -6.67 20.45 -9.01
CA TYR A 513 -6.28 20.27 -10.40
C TYR A 513 -7.28 19.43 -11.18
N ASN A 514 -7.21 19.51 -12.51
CA ASN A 514 -7.97 18.68 -13.44
C ASN A 514 -7.04 17.66 -14.07
N GLN A 515 -7.50 16.44 -14.18
CA GLN A 515 -6.76 15.34 -14.78
C GLN A 515 -7.58 14.68 -15.88
N VAL A 516 -6.94 14.42 -17.03
CA VAL A 516 -7.51 13.60 -18.11
C VAL A 516 -6.58 12.42 -18.34
N ASN A 517 -7.14 11.23 -18.28
CA ASN A 517 -6.48 9.98 -18.60
C ASN A 517 -7.24 9.28 -19.73
N ALA A 518 -6.53 8.57 -20.60
CA ALA A 518 -7.13 7.80 -21.66
C ALA A 518 -6.39 6.49 -21.88
N VAL A 519 -7.12 5.48 -22.37
CA VAL A 519 -6.54 4.20 -22.76
C VAL A 519 -7.24 3.70 -24.01
N VAL A 520 -6.48 3.08 -24.92
CA VAL A 520 -6.99 2.30 -26.03
C VAL A 520 -6.21 0.99 -26.11
N ALA A 521 -6.91 -0.11 -26.37
CA ALA A 521 -6.31 -1.43 -26.49
C ALA A 521 -6.93 -2.19 -27.66
N TYR A 522 -6.10 -2.98 -28.33
CA TYR A 522 -6.49 -3.92 -29.37
C TYR A 522 -6.12 -5.33 -28.93
N ARG A 523 -7.08 -6.26 -28.97
CA ARG A 523 -6.88 -7.67 -28.65
C ARG A 523 -7.00 -8.54 -29.88
N GLY A 524 -6.02 -9.42 -30.07
CA GLY A 524 -6.02 -10.34 -31.19
C GLY A 524 -5.49 -11.73 -30.79
N ARG A 525 -5.52 -12.63 -31.76
CA ARG A 525 -4.94 -13.98 -31.59
C ARG A 525 -4.11 -14.32 -32.83
N TYR A 526 -3.00 -14.98 -32.59
CA TYR A 526 -2.19 -15.60 -33.63
C TYR A 526 -1.92 -17.05 -33.24
N GLY A 527 -2.57 -17.99 -33.91
CA GLY A 527 -2.57 -19.39 -33.52
C GLY A 527 -3.14 -19.59 -32.11
N ALA A 528 -2.35 -20.19 -31.22
CA ALA A 528 -2.72 -20.41 -29.82
C ALA A 528 -2.45 -19.20 -28.93
N THR A 529 -1.68 -18.20 -29.40
CA THR A 529 -1.24 -17.05 -28.62
C THR A 529 -2.24 -15.90 -28.72
N GLY A 530 -2.78 -15.45 -27.58
CA GLY A 530 -3.48 -14.19 -27.45
C GLY A 530 -2.51 -13.03 -27.30
N TYR A 531 -2.83 -11.87 -27.84
CA TYR A 531 -2.06 -10.64 -27.62
C TYR A 531 -2.96 -9.43 -27.42
N GLU A 532 -2.45 -8.48 -26.65
CA GLU A 532 -3.05 -7.17 -26.45
C GLU A 532 -1.98 -6.09 -26.68
N VAL A 533 -2.27 -5.13 -27.55
CA VAL A 533 -1.47 -3.91 -27.72
C VAL A 533 -2.27 -2.77 -27.13
N TYR A 534 -1.68 -2.00 -26.22
CA TYR A 534 -2.39 -0.91 -25.57
C TYR A 534 -1.57 0.37 -25.49
N LEU A 535 -2.26 1.49 -25.59
CA LEU A 535 -1.73 2.84 -25.44
C LEU A 535 -2.47 3.51 -24.28
N ARG A 536 -1.73 4.04 -23.30
CA ARG A 536 -2.28 4.75 -22.14
C ARG A 536 -1.68 6.14 -22.03
N GLY A 537 -2.51 7.16 -21.94
CA GLY A 537 -2.12 8.52 -21.61
C GLY A 537 -2.55 8.87 -20.18
N THR A 538 -1.65 9.46 -19.41
CA THR A 538 -1.91 9.95 -18.06
C THR A 538 -1.59 11.43 -17.97
N ASN A 539 -2.35 12.17 -17.15
CA ASN A 539 -2.24 13.62 -17.01
C ASN A 539 -2.12 14.34 -18.37
N LEU A 540 -3.01 14.00 -19.32
CA LEU A 540 -2.97 14.50 -20.70
C LEU A 540 -3.08 16.03 -20.79
N LEU A 541 -3.67 16.67 -19.79
CA LEU A 541 -3.73 18.13 -19.66
C LEU A 541 -2.40 18.74 -19.22
N ASN A 542 -1.41 17.93 -18.82
CA ASN A 542 -0.10 18.34 -18.32
C ASN A 542 -0.21 19.39 -17.20
N LYS A 543 -1.01 19.10 -16.18
CA LYS A 543 -1.20 19.99 -15.03
C LYS A 543 -0.30 19.61 -13.88
N LEU A 544 0.25 20.61 -13.21
CA LEU A 544 0.92 20.44 -11.91
C LEU A 544 -0.11 19.93 -10.90
N ALA A 545 0.23 18.85 -10.25
CA ALA A 545 -0.66 18.11 -9.35
C ALA A 545 0.09 17.64 -8.10
N TYR A 546 -0.61 17.61 -6.96
CA TYR A 546 -0.04 17.25 -5.68
C TYR A 546 -0.86 16.12 -5.03
N ASN A 547 -0.15 15.20 -4.38
CA ASN A 547 -0.79 14.24 -3.47
C ASN A 547 -0.74 14.82 -2.06
N HIS A 548 -1.85 15.40 -1.60
CA HIS A 548 -1.91 16.00 -0.26
C HIS A 548 -1.60 15.02 0.88
N ALA A 549 -1.88 13.73 0.69
CA ALA A 549 -1.58 12.69 1.69
C ALA A 549 -0.09 12.32 1.80
N SER A 550 0.78 12.84 0.93
CA SER A 550 2.23 12.59 0.99
C SER A 550 2.90 13.40 2.10
N PHE A 551 3.89 12.82 2.78
CA PHE A 551 4.75 13.53 3.73
C PHE A 551 5.57 14.64 3.08
N ILE A 552 5.93 14.47 1.82
CA ILE A 552 6.76 15.39 1.02
C ILE A 552 5.93 16.05 -0.10
N SER A 553 4.63 16.30 0.14
CA SER A 553 3.73 16.84 -0.88
C SER A 553 4.20 18.18 -1.46
N SER A 554 4.82 19.05 -0.64
CA SER A 554 5.35 20.37 -1.04
C SER A 554 6.52 20.28 -2.02
N VAL A 555 7.38 19.27 -1.88
CA VAL A 555 8.64 19.12 -2.62
C VAL A 555 8.60 18.00 -3.66
N ALA A 556 7.57 17.14 -3.66
CA ALA A 556 7.42 16.03 -4.60
C ALA A 556 6.03 16.02 -5.28
N PRO A 557 5.82 16.88 -6.30
CA PRO A 557 4.59 16.87 -7.08
C PRO A 557 4.44 15.58 -7.89
N LEU A 558 3.20 15.30 -8.33
CA LEU A 558 2.89 14.15 -9.18
C LEU A 558 3.46 14.31 -10.59
N PRO A 559 3.69 13.19 -11.32
CA PRO A 559 4.20 13.22 -12.68
C PRO A 559 3.31 14.03 -13.63
N GLY A 560 3.94 14.75 -14.55
CA GLY A 560 3.31 15.40 -15.67
C GLY A 560 2.73 14.42 -16.70
N ARG A 561 2.48 14.91 -17.91
CA ARG A 561 1.91 14.09 -18.99
C ARG A 561 2.84 12.95 -19.38
N SER A 562 2.26 11.75 -19.46
CA SER A 562 2.97 10.56 -19.93
C SER A 562 2.10 9.74 -20.89
N VAL A 563 2.74 9.20 -21.95
CA VAL A 563 2.14 8.24 -22.86
C VAL A 563 2.91 6.94 -22.76
N LEU A 564 2.21 5.85 -22.48
CA LEU A 564 2.75 4.51 -22.32
C LEU A 564 2.20 3.62 -23.43
N LEU A 565 3.09 2.93 -24.14
CA LEU A 565 2.79 1.85 -25.09
C LEU A 565 3.18 0.52 -24.48
N GLY A 566 2.30 -0.47 -24.52
CA GLY A 566 2.57 -1.82 -24.03
C GLY A 566 2.03 -2.90 -24.96
N VAL A 567 2.68 -4.05 -24.91
CA VAL A 567 2.27 -5.29 -25.58
C VAL A 567 2.28 -6.41 -24.57
N ARG A 568 1.15 -7.11 -24.45
CA ARG A 568 1.00 -8.30 -23.60
C ARG A 568 0.68 -9.51 -24.48
N MET A 569 1.28 -10.64 -24.15
CA MET A 569 1.07 -11.91 -24.84
C MET A 569 0.73 -13.00 -23.82
N THR A 570 -0.15 -13.91 -24.20
CA THR A 570 -0.57 -15.08 -23.39
C THR A 570 -0.67 -16.32 -24.27
N TYR A 571 -0.09 -17.41 -23.79
CA TYR A 571 -0.08 -18.72 -24.47
C TYR A 571 -0.68 -19.78 -23.54
#